data_33ae93df57a52780413b50702dbf56ea
#
_entry.id   33ae93df57a52780413b50702dbf56ea
#
_cell.length_a   1.000
_cell.length_b   1.000
_cell.length_c   1.000
_cell.angle_alpha   90.00
_cell.angle_beta   90.00
_cell.angle_gamma   90.00
#
_symmetry.space_group_name_H-M   'P 1'
#
loop_
_entity.id
_entity.type
_entity.pdbx_description
1 polymer ?
#
loop_
_entity_poly.entity_id
_entity_poly.type
_entity_poly.pdbx_seq_one_letter_code
_entity_poly.pdbx_strand_id
1 'polypeptide(L)'
;MEAEFDTVAEWTAQVAADLGPDYYVPAGCRGSGSPAALDWLIAEMALAPGATLLDSGAGVGGPAAYAARERSVRPVLVEPETGACRAAKKLFGFPVACAVGSALPVADSSFDAAWALGVLSTTPDHLAVLEELRRVVRPGGRIGLLVFLSHGNEANETLDGNHFPTPAGLVELVRRASLHVEERLGTTDLPPISDAWNERVDAVTDALSDRHGHTEAWQLAERQSAQIGRLLDKGTLTSELLVLRHE
;
A
#
# COMPACT_ATOMS: atom_id res chain seq x y z
N MET A 1 -15.44 5.70 -5.04
CA MET A 1 -14.19 4.98 -4.68
C MET A 1 -14.02 4.87 -3.17
N GLU A 2 -14.06 5.96 -2.42
CA GLU A 2 -13.87 5.97 -0.95
C GLU A 2 -14.87 5.07 -0.20
N ALA A 3 -16.18 5.21 -0.43
CA ALA A 3 -17.21 4.47 0.30
C ALA A 3 -17.19 2.94 0.06
N GLU A 4 -16.79 2.50 -1.13
CA GLU A 4 -16.70 1.07 -1.46
C GLU A 4 -15.48 0.44 -0.80
N PHE A 5 -14.33 1.14 -0.85
CA PHE A 5 -13.10 0.67 -0.21
C PHE A 5 -13.29 0.52 1.30
N ASP A 6 -13.90 1.51 1.94
CA ASP A 6 -14.22 1.52 3.37
C ASP A 6 -15.04 0.28 3.77
N THR A 7 -16.09 0.01 3.01
CA THR A 7 -16.99 -1.14 3.23
C THR A 7 -16.27 -2.47 3.00
N VAL A 8 -15.54 -2.61 1.89
CA VAL A 8 -14.82 -3.84 1.54
C VAL A 8 -13.70 -4.13 2.54
N ALA A 9 -13.05 -3.10 3.09
CA ALA A 9 -12.04 -3.27 4.12
C ALA A 9 -12.62 -3.90 5.40
N GLU A 10 -13.80 -3.46 5.85
CA GLU A 10 -14.49 -4.06 7.00
C GLU A 10 -14.89 -5.52 6.74
N TRP A 11 -15.42 -5.82 5.57
CA TRP A 11 -15.75 -7.19 5.18
C TRP A 11 -14.52 -8.08 5.13
N THR A 12 -13.41 -7.56 4.58
CA THR A 12 -12.12 -8.26 4.54
C THR A 12 -11.65 -8.63 5.95
N ALA A 13 -11.73 -7.68 6.89
CA ALA A 13 -11.36 -7.96 8.27
C ALA A 13 -12.29 -8.97 8.96
N GLN A 14 -13.58 -8.95 8.63
CA GLN A 14 -14.52 -9.92 9.18
C GLN A 14 -14.24 -11.32 8.63
N VAL A 15 -14.08 -11.46 7.31
CA VAL A 15 -13.77 -12.74 6.65
C VAL A 15 -12.45 -13.30 7.15
N ALA A 16 -11.40 -12.47 7.21
CA ALA A 16 -10.10 -12.91 7.72
C ALA A 16 -10.20 -13.40 9.18
N ALA A 17 -10.96 -12.70 10.03
CA ALA A 17 -11.19 -13.11 11.41
C ALA A 17 -11.92 -14.48 11.53
N ASP A 18 -12.87 -14.74 10.65
CA ASP A 18 -13.62 -16.00 10.62
C ASP A 18 -12.75 -17.18 10.11
N LEU A 19 -11.84 -16.92 9.16
CA LEU A 19 -10.90 -17.90 8.63
C LEU A 19 -9.73 -18.17 9.56
N GLY A 20 -9.34 -17.22 10.40
CA GLY A 20 -8.31 -17.37 11.41
C GLY A 20 -7.02 -16.58 11.15
N PRO A 21 -6.09 -16.56 12.13
CA PRO A 21 -4.92 -15.67 12.14
C PRO A 21 -3.97 -15.81 10.95
N ASP A 22 -3.88 -16.99 10.34
CA ASP A 22 -3.03 -17.25 9.17
C ASP A 22 -3.48 -16.48 7.92
N TYR A 23 -4.72 -16.00 7.91
CA TYR A 23 -5.32 -15.24 6.80
C TYR A 23 -5.20 -13.72 6.98
N TYR A 24 -4.84 -13.21 8.17
CA TYR A 24 -4.83 -11.77 8.46
C TYR A 24 -3.88 -10.99 7.55
N VAL A 25 -2.62 -11.44 7.47
CA VAL A 25 -1.61 -10.74 6.67
C VAL A 25 -1.90 -10.86 5.17
N PRO A 26 -2.19 -12.05 4.61
CA PRO A 26 -2.58 -12.16 3.20
C PRO A 26 -3.80 -11.30 2.84
N ALA A 27 -4.85 -11.33 3.67
CA ALA A 27 -6.04 -10.50 3.48
C ALA A 27 -5.73 -9.00 3.49
N GLY A 28 -4.90 -8.57 4.43
CA GLY A 28 -4.51 -7.17 4.60
C GLY A 28 -3.51 -6.65 3.57
N CYS A 29 -2.84 -7.55 2.82
CA CYS A 29 -1.92 -7.19 1.74
C CYS A 29 -2.58 -7.11 0.36
N ARG A 30 -3.90 -7.36 0.24
CA ARG A 30 -4.59 -7.28 -1.06
C ARG A 30 -4.42 -5.89 -1.67
N GLY A 31 -3.79 -5.84 -2.86
CA GLY A 31 -3.52 -4.59 -3.58
C GLY A 31 -2.31 -3.77 -3.08
N SER A 32 -1.61 -4.21 -2.04
CA SER A 32 -0.51 -3.46 -1.40
C SER A 32 0.86 -4.16 -1.50
N GLY A 33 1.02 -5.05 -2.46
CA GLY A 33 2.27 -5.77 -2.71
C GLY A 33 2.23 -7.25 -2.33
N SER A 34 3.24 -7.97 -2.78
CA SER A 34 3.45 -9.39 -2.52
C SER A 34 4.48 -9.59 -1.39
N PRO A 35 4.62 -10.79 -0.80
CA PRO A 35 5.69 -11.09 0.13
C PRO A 35 7.07 -10.70 -0.40
N ALA A 36 7.38 -11.04 -1.66
CA ALA A 36 8.65 -10.71 -2.27
C ALA A 36 8.88 -9.20 -2.39
N ALA A 37 7.84 -8.42 -2.70
CA ALA A 37 7.91 -6.96 -2.72
C ALA A 37 8.17 -6.38 -1.32
N LEU A 38 7.50 -6.91 -0.31
CA LEU A 38 7.69 -6.48 1.08
C LEU A 38 9.07 -6.88 1.60
N ASP A 39 9.55 -8.09 1.30
CA ASP A 39 10.90 -8.54 1.66
C ASP A 39 11.97 -7.64 1.04
N TRP A 40 11.83 -7.30 -0.24
CA TRP A 40 12.74 -6.39 -0.92
C TRP A 40 12.73 -4.99 -0.26
N LEU A 41 11.57 -4.39 -0.04
CA LEU A 41 11.47 -3.08 0.65
C LEU A 41 12.08 -3.13 2.06
N ILE A 42 11.77 -4.15 2.84
CA ILE A 42 12.30 -4.34 4.19
C ILE A 42 13.84 -4.42 4.18
N ALA A 43 14.41 -5.13 3.21
CA ALA A 43 15.85 -5.28 3.06
C ALA A 43 16.52 -3.98 2.64
N GLU A 44 16.04 -3.35 1.54
CA GLU A 44 16.64 -2.14 0.99
C GLU A 44 16.42 -0.91 1.88
N MET A 45 15.30 -0.84 2.60
CA MET A 45 15.10 0.18 3.63
C MET A 45 15.94 -0.07 4.87
N ALA A 46 16.64 -1.20 4.98
CA ALA A 46 17.46 -1.60 6.12
C ALA A 46 16.72 -1.47 7.47
N LEU A 47 15.47 -1.92 7.51
CA LEU A 47 14.63 -1.81 8.71
C LEU A 47 15.24 -2.61 9.86
N ALA A 48 15.60 -1.91 10.93
CA ALA A 48 16.17 -2.52 12.13
C ALA A 48 15.09 -2.97 13.12
N PRO A 49 15.33 -4.02 13.92
CA PRO A 49 14.43 -4.38 15.01
C PRO A 49 14.18 -3.21 15.96
N GLY A 50 12.93 -2.97 16.29
CA GLY A 50 12.50 -1.87 17.15
C GLY A 50 12.38 -0.51 16.47
N ALA A 51 12.74 -0.39 15.17
CA ALA A 51 12.54 0.84 14.40
C ALA A 51 11.04 1.20 14.31
N THR A 52 10.75 2.49 14.36
CA THR A 52 9.40 3.01 14.11
C THR A 52 9.17 3.12 12.61
N LEU A 53 8.13 2.47 12.11
CA LEU A 53 7.72 2.49 10.71
C LEU A 53 6.35 3.17 10.57
N LEU A 54 6.27 4.25 9.80
CA LEU A 54 5.00 4.82 9.40
C LEU A 54 4.50 4.11 8.14
N ASP A 55 3.26 3.61 8.17
CA ASP A 55 2.55 3.09 7.00
C ASP A 55 1.47 4.11 6.61
N SER A 56 1.75 4.88 5.54
CA SER A 56 0.86 5.92 5.02
C SER A 56 -0.03 5.35 3.92
N GLY A 57 -1.34 5.42 4.09
CA GLY A 57 -2.31 4.72 3.27
C GLY A 57 -2.29 3.22 3.56
N ALA A 58 -2.30 2.87 4.84
CA ALA A 58 -2.08 1.51 5.33
C ALA A 58 -3.18 0.52 4.94
N GLY A 59 -4.34 0.99 4.49
CA GLY A 59 -5.49 0.13 4.24
C GLY A 59 -5.83 -0.71 5.46
N VAL A 60 -5.91 -2.02 5.28
CA VAL A 60 -6.20 -2.98 6.37
C VAL A 60 -4.95 -3.30 7.22
N GLY A 61 -3.75 -2.82 6.83
CA GLY A 61 -2.54 -2.91 7.65
C GLY A 61 -1.71 -4.19 7.46
N GLY A 62 -1.95 -4.96 6.41
CA GLY A 62 -1.22 -6.20 6.12
C GLY A 62 0.29 -6.02 5.94
N PRO A 63 0.75 -5.06 5.10
CA PRO A 63 2.16 -4.77 4.93
C PRO A 63 2.88 -4.41 6.23
N ALA A 64 2.28 -3.55 7.05
CA ALA A 64 2.80 -3.20 8.37
C ALA A 64 2.94 -4.42 9.29
N ALA A 65 1.94 -5.30 9.28
CA ALA A 65 1.95 -6.53 10.06
C ALA A 65 3.03 -7.51 9.56
N TYR A 66 3.21 -7.59 8.24
CA TYR A 66 4.29 -8.36 7.64
C TYR A 66 5.65 -7.87 8.13
N ALA A 67 5.94 -6.57 8.04
CA ALA A 67 7.19 -5.99 8.49
C ALA A 67 7.42 -6.16 10.00
N ALA A 68 6.38 -6.02 10.81
CA ALA A 68 6.45 -6.25 12.25
C ALA A 68 6.84 -7.71 12.58
N ARG A 69 6.30 -8.67 11.84
CA ARG A 69 6.62 -10.09 11.99
C ARG A 69 8.06 -10.41 11.55
N GLU A 70 8.49 -9.90 10.40
CA GLU A 70 9.78 -10.25 9.80
C GLU A 70 10.96 -9.51 10.44
N ARG A 71 10.75 -8.30 10.96
CA ARG A 71 11.83 -7.44 11.48
C ARG A 71 11.59 -6.86 12.88
N SER A 72 10.47 -7.20 13.51
CA SER A 72 10.13 -6.65 14.84
C SER A 72 10.10 -5.11 14.86
N VAL A 73 9.72 -4.48 13.75
CA VAL A 73 9.50 -3.02 13.72
C VAL A 73 8.25 -2.65 14.51
N ARG A 74 8.09 -1.38 14.83
CA ARG A 74 6.93 -0.82 15.53
C ARG A 74 6.10 0.02 14.56
N PRO A 75 5.07 -0.55 13.90
CA PRO A 75 4.26 0.20 12.94
C PRO A 75 3.34 1.21 13.64
N VAL A 76 3.14 2.33 12.94
CA VAL A 76 2.05 3.27 13.15
C VAL A 76 1.38 3.49 11.80
N LEU A 77 0.07 3.36 11.75
CA LEU A 77 -0.71 3.40 10.52
C LEU A 77 -1.42 4.75 10.38
N VAL A 78 -1.45 5.26 9.17
CA VAL A 78 -2.30 6.40 8.79
C VAL A 78 -3.11 5.98 7.56
N GLU A 79 -4.44 6.14 7.65
CA GLU A 79 -5.36 5.69 6.61
C GLU A 79 -6.56 6.64 6.57
N PRO A 80 -6.98 7.17 5.42
CA PRO A 80 -8.11 8.09 5.35
C PRO A 80 -9.47 7.40 5.61
N GLU A 81 -9.62 6.14 5.25
CA GLU A 81 -10.89 5.43 5.33
C GLU A 81 -11.15 4.86 6.73
N THR A 82 -12.24 5.31 7.33
CA THR A 82 -12.58 4.95 8.72
C THR A 82 -12.80 3.45 8.93
N GLY A 83 -13.42 2.76 7.96
CA GLY A 83 -13.65 1.31 7.99
C GLY A 83 -12.34 0.54 7.87
N ALA A 84 -11.41 0.99 7.01
CA ALA A 84 -10.09 0.42 6.92
C ALA A 84 -9.29 0.62 8.22
N CYS A 85 -9.37 1.80 8.86
CA CYS A 85 -8.81 2.04 10.19
C CYS A 85 -9.34 1.06 11.23
N ARG A 86 -10.68 0.83 11.26
CA ARG A 86 -11.30 -0.15 12.17
C ARG A 86 -10.85 -1.57 11.87
N ALA A 87 -10.77 -1.92 10.58
CA ALA A 87 -10.30 -3.23 10.11
C ALA A 87 -8.85 -3.49 10.55
N ALA A 88 -7.93 -2.56 10.31
CA ALA A 88 -6.54 -2.65 10.72
C ALA A 88 -6.39 -2.78 12.25
N LYS A 89 -7.15 -1.97 13.00
CA LYS A 89 -7.17 -2.06 14.46
C LYS A 89 -7.69 -3.39 14.98
N LYS A 90 -8.73 -3.95 14.34
CA LYS A 90 -9.33 -5.23 14.68
C LYS A 90 -8.36 -6.40 14.45
N LEU A 91 -7.69 -6.42 13.28
CA LEU A 91 -6.83 -7.55 12.90
C LEU A 91 -5.46 -7.52 13.60
N PHE A 92 -4.85 -6.34 13.73
CA PHE A 92 -3.45 -6.25 14.13
C PHE A 92 -3.21 -5.45 15.41
N GLY A 93 -4.17 -4.64 15.86
CA GLY A 93 -4.06 -3.88 17.11
C GLY A 93 -3.10 -2.70 17.09
N PHE A 94 -2.47 -2.38 15.95
CA PHE A 94 -1.52 -1.27 15.84
C PHE A 94 -2.16 0.10 16.13
N PRO A 95 -1.37 1.12 16.50
CA PRO A 95 -1.82 2.50 16.48
C PRO A 95 -2.25 2.89 15.06
N VAL A 96 -3.46 3.45 14.93
CA VAL A 96 -4.02 3.91 13.65
C VAL A 96 -4.56 5.32 13.84
N ALA A 97 -4.22 6.22 12.91
CA ALA A 97 -4.81 7.55 12.80
C ALA A 97 -5.59 7.66 11.49
N CYS A 98 -6.82 8.21 11.57
CA CYS A 98 -7.63 8.47 10.38
C CYS A 98 -7.24 9.83 9.80
N ALA A 99 -6.45 9.83 8.70
CA ALA A 99 -5.98 11.04 8.03
C ALA A 99 -5.48 10.71 6.61
N VAL A 100 -5.35 11.75 5.77
CA VAL A 100 -4.83 11.64 4.41
C VAL A 100 -3.29 11.69 4.39
N GLY A 101 -2.67 11.01 3.43
CA GLY A 101 -1.21 10.95 3.29
C GLY A 101 -0.55 12.31 2.95
N SER A 102 -1.32 13.27 2.41
CA SER A 102 -0.86 14.64 2.12
C SER A 102 -0.92 15.59 3.33
N ALA A 103 -1.40 15.12 4.50
CA ALA A 103 -1.46 15.89 5.75
C ALA A 103 -1.37 14.93 6.96
N LEU A 104 -0.19 14.39 7.22
CA LEU A 104 0.04 13.39 8.25
C LEU A 104 -0.05 14.00 9.67
N PRO A 105 -0.86 13.44 10.58
CA PRO A 105 -1.10 14.00 11.91
C PRO A 105 -0.01 13.62 12.92
N VAL A 106 1.25 13.71 12.50
CA VAL A 106 2.43 13.32 13.28
C VAL A 106 3.52 14.39 13.17
N ALA A 107 4.39 14.46 14.18
CA ALA A 107 5.47 15.44 14.24
C ALA A 107 6.57 15.16 13.20
N ASP A 108 7.32 16.21 12.86
CA ASP A 108 8.50 16.12 12.02
C ASP A 108 9.54 15.16 12.61
N SER A 109 10.24 14.44 11.76
CA SER A 109 11.35 13.55 12.12
C SER A 109 11.03 12.59 13.27
N SER A 110 9.79 12.09 13.33
CA SER A 110 9.31 11.20 14.41
C SER A 110 9.45 9.71 14.10
N PHE A 111 9.74 9.36 12.84
CA PHE A 111 9.87 7.97 12.40
C PHE A 111 11.28 7.65 11.88
N ASP A 112 11.70 6.40 12.08
CA ASP A 112 12.97 5.90 11.53
C ASP A 112 12.84 5.61 10.04
N ALA A 113 11.66 5.20 9.61
CA ALA A 113 11.30 4.96 8.21
C ALA A 113 9.80 5.17 7.97
N ALA A 114 9.42 5.36 6.71
CA ALA A 114 8.03 5.37 6.28
C ALA A 114 7.87 4.63 4.96
N TRP A 115 6.67 4.18 4.65
CA TRP A 115 6.34 3.76 3.31
C TRP A 115 4.93 4.20 2.89
N ALA A 116 4.67 4.16 1.57
CA ALA A 116 3.38 4.40 0.96
C ALA A 116 3.20 3.42 -0.22
N LEU A 117 2.39 2.38 -0.02
CA LEU A 117 2.27 1.27 -0.96
C LEU A 117 0.97 1.39 -1.76
N GLY A 118 1.09 1.81 -3.03
CA GLY A 118 -0.05 2.04 -3.93
C GLY A 118 -0.74 3.40 -3.76
N VAL A 119 -0.30 4.23 -2.82
CA VAL A 119 -0.99 5.49 -2.43
C VAL A 119 -0.96 6.54 -3.52
N LEU A 120 0.15 6.69 -4.24
CA LEU A 120 0.28 7.74 -5.28
C LEU A 120 -0.71 7.57 -6.43
N SER A 121 -1.30 6.39 -6.60
CA SER A 121 -2.35 6.19 -7.61
C SER A 121 -3.74 6.64 -7.15
N THR A 122 -3.95 6.91 -5.87
CA THR A 122 -5.27 7.20 -5.28
C THR A 122 -5.52 8.68 -5.01
N THR A 123 -4.54 9.54 -5.25
CA THR A 123 -4.63 10.99 -4.99
C THR A 123 -3.93 11.80 -6.08
N PRO A 124 -4.43 12.99 -6.45
CA PRO A 124 -3.70 13.92 -7.31
C PRO A 124 -2.56 14.64 -6.58
N ASP A 125 -2.53 14.61 -5.25
CA ASP A 125 -1.61 15.38 -4.39
C ASP A 125 -0.25 14.69 -4.19
N HIS A 126 0.30 14.09 -5.26
CA HIS A 126 1.53 13.28 -5.22
C HIS A 126 2.69 13.98 -4.51
N LEU A 127 2.91 15.26 -4.83
CA LEU A 127 4.02 16.02 -4.24
C LEU A 127 3.82 16.19 -2.73
N ALA A 128 2.62 16.58 -2.29
CA ALA A 128 2.32 16.77 -0.88
C ALA A 128 2.50 15.46 -0.08
N VAL A 129 2.13 14.31 -0.66
CA VAL A 129 2.38 12.99 -0.03
C VAL A 129 3.87 12.76 0.16
N LEU A 130 4.69 13.00 -0.86
CA LEU A 130 6.15 12.81 -0.77
C LEU A 130 6.80 13.79 0.21
N GLU A 131 6.36 15.05 0.23
CA GLU A 131 6.82 16.06 1.18
C GLU A 131 6.48 15.71 2.62
N GLU A 132 5.28 15.17 2.87
CA GLU A 132 4.86 14.70 4.19
C GLU A 132 5.67 13.47 4.65
N LEU A 133 5.87 12.47 3.76
CA LEU A 133 6.73 11.33 4.06
C LEU A 133 8.16 11.78 4.41
N ARG A 134 8.71 12.74 3.65
CA ARG A 134 10.01 13.34 3.96
C ARG A 134 10.01 14.06 5.30
N ARG A 135 8.98 14.86 5.59
CA ARG A 135 8.86 15.62 6.83
C ARG A 135 8.89 14.75 8.08
N VAL A 136 8.15 13.63 8.03
CA VAL A 136 7.96 12.77 9.21
C VAL A 136 9.11 11.80 9.45
N VAL A 137 9.89 11.47 8.40
CA VAL A 137 11.06 10.61 8.51
C VAL A 137 12.27 11.43 8.97
N ARG A 138 13.07 10.87 9.85
CA ARG A 138 14.32 11.49 10.32
C ARG A 138 15.32 11.66 9.19
N PRO A 139 16.19 12.71 9.23
CA PRO A 139 17.31 12.81 8.30
C PRO A 139 18.12 11.51 8.25
N GLY A 140 18.45 11.07 7.04
CA GLY A 140 19.11 9.78 6.79
C GLY A 140 18.20 8.55 6.82
N GLY A 141 16.94 8.71 7.20
CA GLY A 141 15.94 7.63 7.14
C GLY A 141 15.48 7.35 5.70
N ARG A 142 14.82 6.22 5.50
CA ARG A 142 14.39 5.74 4.19
C ARG A 142 12.87 5.73 4.05
N ILE A 143 12.43 5.92 2.81
CA ILE A 143 11.01 5.91 2.44
C ILE A 143 10.83 4.86 1.35
N GLY A 144 9.99 3.86 1.61
CA GLY A 144 9.60 2.82 0.65
C GLY A 144 8.36 3.21 -0.13
N LEU A 145 8.34 2.97 -1.43
CA LEU A 145 7.17 3.16 -2.27
C LEU A 145 6.87 1.90 -3.09
N LEU A 146 5.59 1.60 -3.25
CA LEU A 146 5.07 0.83 -4.37
C LEU A 146 4.28 1.80 -5.22
N VAL A 147 4.65 1.97 -6.50
CA VAL A 147 4.03 2.95 -7.39
C VAL A 147 3.58 2.27 -8.68
N PHE A 148 2.35 2.58 -9.10
CA PHE A 148 1.86 2.26 -10.44
C PHE A 148 2.15 3.44 -11.36
N LEU A 149 2.75 3.17 -12.54
CA LEU A 149 3.19 4.17 -13.50
C LEU A 149 2.43 4.03 -14.81
N SER A 150 1.86 5.12 -15.30
CA SER A 150 1.15 5.15 -16.56
C SER A 150 2.11 5.46 -17.73
N HIS A 151 2.06 4.64 -18.78
CA HIS A 151 2.78 4.84 -20.03
C HIS A 151 1.90 5.47 -21.12
N GLY A 152 1.04 6.40 -20.74
CA GLY A 152 0.11 7.13 -21.63
C GLY A 152 -1.08 7.64 -20.85
N ASN A 153 -2.11 8.09 -21.55
CA ASN A 153 -3.31 8.63 -20.92
C ASN A 153 -4.37 7.56 -20.59
N GLU A 154 -4.31 6.39 -21.25
CA GLU A 154 -5.36 5.36 -21.17
C GLU A 154 -5.71 4.98 -19.75
N ALA A 155 -4.72 4.79 -18.86
CA ALA A 155 -4.97 4.36 -17.49
C ALA A 155 -5.76 5.41 -16.70
N ASN A 156 -5.38 6.68 -16.81
CA ASN A 156 -6.04 7.78 -16.09
C ASN A 156 -7.42 8.12 -16.69
N GLU A 157 -7.66 7.84 -17.98
CA GLU A 157 -8.96 8.04 -18.64
C GLU A 157 -9.94 6.90 -18.34
N THR A 158 -9.43 5.72 -18.00
CA THR A 158 -10.23 4.50 -17.88
C THR A 158 -10.62 4.18 -16.42
N LEU A 159 -9.82 4.63 -15.45
CA LEU A 159 -10.02 4.39 -14.02
C LEU A 159 -10.33 5.70 -13.30
N ASP A 160 -11.63 6.04 -13.21
CA ASP A 160 -12.09 7.21 -12.48
C ASP A 160 -11.58 7.23 -11.04
N GLY A 161 -11.04 8.40 -10.65
CA GLY A 161 -10.51 8.61 -9.29
C GLY A 161 -9.10 8.05 -9.07
N ASN A 162 -8.45 7.48 -10.09
CA ASN A 162 -7.04 7.14 -10.05
C ASN A 162 -6.19 8.21 -10.75
N HIS A 163 -4.98 8.40 -10.23
CA HIS A 163 -4.03 9.43 -10.65
C HIS A 163 -2.63 8.82 -10.79
N PHE A 164 -2.41 8.03 -11.84
CA PHE A 164 -1.13 7.36 -12.04
C PHE A 164 -0.08 8.35 -12.55
N PRO A 165 1.04 8.57 -11.84
CA PRO A 165 2.15 9.36 -12.37
C PRO A 165 2.79 8.65 -13.57
N THR A 166 3.37 9.42 -14.49
CA THR A 166 4.25 8.87 -15.52
C THR A 166 5.64 8.62 -14.94
N PRO A 167 6.48 7.77 -15.57
CA PRO A 167 7.87 7.57 -15.13
C PRO A 167 8.66 8.89 -15.02
N ALA A 168 8.53 9.78 -16.00
CA ALA A 168 9.18 11.10 -15.96
C ALA A 168 8.58 12.01 -14.88
N GLY A 169 7.25 11.95 -14.70
CA GLY A 169 6.54 12.69 -13.65
C GLY A 169 6.98 12.26 -12.26
N LEU A 170 7.18 10.95 -12.02
CA LEU A 170 7.67 10.45 -10.74
C LEU A 170 9.08 10.96 -10.42
N VAL A 171 9.99 10.95 -11.40
CA VAL A 171 11.35 11.49 -11.23
C VAL A 171 11.31 12.96 -10.81
N GLU A 172 10.48 13.77 -11.45
CA GLU A 172 10.32 15.19 -11.13
C GLU A 172 9.68 15.40 -9.74
N LEU A 173 8.70 14.57 -9.38
CA LEU A 173 8.07 14.62 -8.05
C LEU A 173 9.07 14.33 -6.93
N VAL A 174 9.87 13.26 -7.08
CA VAL A 174 10.92 12.88 -6.12
C VAL A 174 11.94 14.01 -5.97
N ARG A 175 12.40 14.59 -7.09
CA ARG A 175 13.33 15.73 -7.09
C ARG A 175 12.72 16.96 -6.38
N ARG A 176 11.47 17.30 -6.64
CA ARG A 176 10.77 18.45 -6.02
C ARG A 176 10.56 18.23 -4.53
N ALA A 177 10.30 17.01 -4.10
CA ALA A 177 10.21 16.67 -2.69
C ALA A 177 11.57 16.67 -1.98
N SER A 178 12.67 16.97 -2.68
CA SER A 178 14.05 16.91 -2.13
C SER A 178 14.38 15.51 -1.56
N LEU A 179 14.00 14.48 -2.31
CA LEU A 179 14.30 13.09 -2.04
C LEU A 179 15.21 12.53 -3.13
N HIS A 180 15.97 11.49 -2.80
CA HIS A 180 16.85 10.78 -3.74
C HIS A 180 16.43 9.32 -3.86
N VAL A 181 16.44 8.78 -5.08
CA VAL A 181 16.24 7.35 -5.31
C VAL A 181 17.54 6.63 -4.98
N GLU A 182 17.54 5.78 -3.94
CA GLU A 182 18.66 4.89 -3.63
C GLU A 182 18.53 3.57 -4.41
N GLU A 183 17.32 2.98 -4.40
CA GLU A 183 17.06 1.69 -5.05
C GLU A 183 15.74 1.72 -5.82
N ARG A 184 15.67 0.92 -6.89
CA ARG A 184 14.51 0.80 -7.75
C ARG A 184 14.43 -0.60 -8.35
N LEU A 185 13.23 -1.20 -8.36
CA LEU A 185 12.98 -2.53 -8.92
C LEU A 185 11.59 -2.59 -9.56
N GLY A 186 11.49 -3.11 -10.78
CA GLY A 186 10.21 -3.47 -11.39
C GLY A 186 9.60 -4.67 -10.67
N THR A 187 8.31 -4.65 -10.40
CA THR A 187 7.68 -5.79 -9.71
C THR A 187 7.66 -7.06 -10.53
N THR A 188 7.83 -6.96 -11.86
CA THR A 188 7.99 -8.11 -12.77
C THR A 188 9.30 -8.87 -12.58
N ASP A 189 10.29 -8.22 -11.94
CA ASP A 189 11.61 -8.81 -11.68
C ASP A 189 11.66 -9.56 -10.34
N LEU A 190 10.56 -9.51 -9.58
CA LEU A 190 10.44 -10.22 -8.31
C LEU A 190 10.19 -11.73 -8.54
N PRO A 191 10.60 -12.58 -7.58
CA PRO A 191 10.25 -13.99 -7.61
C PRO A 191 8.72 -14.17 -7.56
N PRO A 192 8.21 -15.29 -8.12
CA PRO A 192 6.78 -15.57 -8.10
C PRO A 192 6.25 -15.70 -6.66
N ILE A 193 4.99 -15.33 -6.50
CA ILE A 193 4.28 -15.48 -5.21
C ILE A 193 4.07 -16.98 -4.96
N SER A 194 4.30 -17.43 -3.72
CA SER A 194 4.14 -18.85 -3.37
C SER A 194 2.67 -19.29 -3.44
N ASP A 195 2.45 -20.55 -3.80
CA ASP A 195 1.11 -21.14 -3.87
C ASP A 195 0.39 -21.02 -2.53
N ALA A 196 1.07 -21.28 -1.42
CA ALA A 196 0.50 -21.16 -0.08
C ALA A 196 0.03 -19.74 0.28
N TRP A 197 0.64 -18.70 -0.29
CA TRP A 197 0.14 -17.33 -0.12
C TRP A 197 -1.08 -17.10 -0.99
N ASN A 198 -1.02 -17.50 -2.27
CA ASN A 198 -2.13 -17.36 -3.20
C ASN A 198 -3.37 -18.09 -2.69
N GLU A 199 -3.25 -19.34 -2.22
CA GLU A 199 -4.34 -20.11 -1.62
C GLU A 199 -5.04 -19.37 -0.47
N ARG A 200 -4.29 -18.64 0.36
CA ARG A 200 -4.89 -17.84 1.44
C ARG A 200 -5.60 -16.59 0.92
N VAL A 201 -5.00 -15.90 -0.06
CA VAL A 201 -5.64 -14.74 -0.70
C VAL A 201 -6.92 -15.16 -1.42
N ASP A 202 -6.88 -16.27 -2.15
CA ASP A 202 -8.03 -16.83 -2.88
C ASP A 202 -9.15 -17.23 -1.90
N ALA A 203 -8.82 -17.92 -0.82
CA ALA A 203 -9.81 -18.28 0.20
C ALA A 203 -10.53 -17.07 0.82
N VAL A 204 -9.81 -15.97 1.04
CA VAL A 204 -10.41 -14.71 1.50
C VAL A 204 -11.30 -14.10 0.41
N THR A 205 -10.83 -14.10 -0.84
CA THR A 205 -11.57 -13.54 -1.98
C THR A 205 -12.84 -14.33 -2.25
N ASP A 206 -12.77 -15.65 -2.24
CA ASP A 206 -13.92 -16.55 -2.42
C ASP A 206 -14.96 -16.32 -1.31
N ALA A 207 -14.54 -16.28 -0.06
CA ALA A 207 -15.45 -16.02 1.07
C ALA A 207 -16.08 -14.62 1.02
N LEU A 208 -15.36 -13.60 0.53
CA LEU A 208 -15.92 -12.26 0.27
C LEU A 208 -16.94 -12.30 -0.85
N SER A 209 -16.62 -12.97 -1.96
CA SER A 209 -17.52 -13.14 -3.10
C SER A 209 -18.80 -13.89 -2.72
N ASP A 210 -18.69 -14.97 -1.96
CA ASP A 210 -19.85 -15.75 -1.49
C ASP A 210 -20.79 -14.93 -0.62
N ARG A 211 -20.24 -14.06 0.24
CA ARG A 211 -21.05 -13.25 1.17
C ARG A 211 -21.56 -11.96 0.55
N HIS A 212 -20.77 -11.31 -0.29
CA HIS A 212 -20.99 -9.93 -0.74
C HIS A 212 -21.02 -9.77 -2.26
N GLY A 213 -20.84 -10.83 -3.06
CA GLY A 213 -20.78 -10.79 -4.52
C GLY A 213 -21.99 -10.16 -5.21
N HIS A 214 -23.14 -10.13 -4.53
CA HIS A 214 -24.37 -9.53 -5.02
C HIS A 214 -24.43 -7.99 -4.76
N THR A 215 -23.50 -7.42 -4.00
CA THR A 215 -23.50 -6.01 -3.63
C THR A 215 -22.80 -5.15 -4.68
N GLU A 216 -23.26 -3.90 -4.86
CA GLU A 216 -22.63 -2.95 -5.79
C GLU A 216 -21.17 -2.63 -5.39
N ALA A 217 -20.89 -2.50 -4.08
CA ALA A 217 -19.55 -2.20 -3.57
C ALA A 217 -18.55 -3.30 -3.95
N TRP A 218 -18.90 -4.57 -3.75
CA TRP A 218 -18.05 -5.69 -4.15
C TRP A 218 -17.83 -5.74 -5.66
N GLN A 219 -18.91 -5.63 -6.43
CA GLN A 219 -18.84 -5.67 -7.90
C GLN A 219 -18.00 -4.52 -8.47
N LEU A 220 -18.05 -3.34 -7.85
CA LEU A 220 -17.20 -2.22 -8.24
C LEU A 220 -15.73 -2.49 -7.93
N ALA A 221 -15.41 -2.97 -6.73
CA ALA A 221 -14.04 -3.34 -6.33
C ALA A 221 -13.44 -4.41 -7.27
N GLU A 222 -14.21 -5.44 -7.61
CA GLU A 222 -13.78 -6.49 -8.55
C GLU A 222 -13.56 -5.94 -9.96
N ARG A 223 -14.45 -5.08 -10.46
CA ARG A 223 -14.25 -4.44 -11.78
C ARG A 223 -12.99 -3.59 -11.83
N GLN A 224 -12.74 -2.80 -10.80
CA GLN A 224 -11.53 -1.96 -10.70
C GLN A 224 -10.27 -2.82 -10.64
N SER A 225 -10.25 -3.85 -9.79
CA SER A 225 -9.14 -4.79 -9.68
C SER A 225 -8.84 -5.48 -11.02
N ALA A 226 -9.86 -6.02 -11.68
CA ALA A 226 -9.73 -6.66 -12.99
C ALA A 226 -9.26 -5.67 -14.07
N GLN A 227 -9.62 -4.40 -13.96
CA GLN A 227 -9.20 -3.38 -14.92
C GLN A 227 -7.74 -2.99 -14.73
N ILE A 228 -7.28 -2.81 -13.48
CA ILE A 228 -5.85 -2.62 -13.17
C ILE A 228 -5.04 -3.81 -13.68
N GLY A 229 -5.47 -5.04 -13.44
CA GLY A 229 -4.81 -6.23 -13.97
C GLY A 229 -4.65 -6.19 -15.49
N ARG A 230 -5.71 -5.89 -16.23
CA ARG A 230 -5.65 -5.77 -17.71
C ARG A 230 -4.68 -4.70 -18.20
N LEU A 231 -4.59 -3.56 -17.49
CA LEU A 231 -3.65 -2.48 -17.86
C LEU A 231 -2.20 -2.87 -17.59
N LEU A 232 -1.95 -3.63 -16.50
CA LEU A 232 -0.64 -4.21 -16.20
C LEU A 232 -0.25 -5.26 -17.26
N ASP A 233 -1.15 -6.17 -17.62
CA ASP A 233 -0.92 -7.21 -18.64
C ASP A 233 -0.60 -6.62 -20.01
N LYS A 234 -1.22 -5.49 -20.36
CA LYS A 234 -0.95 -4.76 -21.61
C LYS A 234 0.33 -3.92 -21.56
N GLY A 235 0.95 -3.74 -20.40
CA GLY A 235 2.05 -2.80 -20.20
C GLY A 235 1.67 -1.31 -20.26
N THR A 236 0.38 -0.98 -20.28
CA THR A 236 -0.12 0.40 -20.18
C THR A 236 0.12 0.97 -18.78
N LEU A 237 0.05 0.12 -17.77
CA LEU A 237 0.58 0.35 -16.43
C LEU A 237 1.79 -0.55 -16.19
N THR A 238 2.75 -0.05 -15.43
CA THR A 238 3.79 -0.85 -14.78
C THR A 238 3.77 -0.56 -13.29
N SER A 239 4.34 -1.46 -12.50
CA SER A 239 4.49 -1.22 -11.06
C SER A 239 5.95 -1.37 -10.65
N GLU A 240 6.38 -0.49 -9.76
CA GLU A 240 7.75 -0.40 -9.30
C GLU A 240 7.84 -0.21 -7.81
N LEU A 241 8.90 -0.76 -7.25
CA LEU A 241 9.34 -0.51 -5.88
C LEU A 241 10.47 0.51 -5.91
N LEU A 242 10.41 1.48 -5.01
CA LEU A 242 11.48 2.45 -4.83
C LEU A 242 11.84 2.55 -3.34
N VAL A 243 13.12 2.74 -3.09
CA VAL A 243 13.61 3.23 -1.81
C VAL A 243 14.19 4.60 -2.03
N LEU A 244 13.60 5.57 -1.34
CA LEU A 244 14.02 6.96 -1.36
C LEU A 244 14.74 7.30 -0.06
N ARG A 245 15.70 8.22 -0.15
CA ARG A 245 16.42 8.73 1.01
C ARG A 245 16.04 10.17 1.30
N HIS A 246 15.87 10.44 2.60
CA HIS A 246 15.84 11.77 3.17
C HIS A 246 17.28 12.15 3.61
N GLU A 247 17.85 13.18 3.01
CA GLU A 247 19.14 13.75 3.41
C GLU A 247 19.09 14.47 4.76
#